data_2e86e0027fec292eba7829908fbb924f
#
_entry.id   2e86e0027fec292eba7829908fbb924f
#
_cell.length_a   1.000
_cell.length_b   1.000
_cell.length_c   1.000
_cell.angle_alpha   90.00
_cell.angle_beta   90.00
_cell.angle_gamma   90.00
#
_symmetry.space_group_name_H-M   'P 1'
#
loop_
_entity.id
_entity.type
_entity.pdbx_description
1 polymer ?
#
loop_
_entity_poly.entity_id
_entity_poly.type
_entity_poly.pdbx_seq_one_letter_code
_entity_poly.pdbx_strand_id
1 'polypeptide(L)'
;MDKRVESAQHMEKVVVENSPIHGKGVFAAQRIEPGEVIIDGCRETLSDEAAKALPTEETVFLAVIDGQNILFTPPARFVNHSCHPNARGTDRHDIAVRLIEAGEEVTVDYVAEQVPGLRLECNCRAPNCRGLLIVPSRAQE
;
A
#
# COMPACT_ATOMS: atom_id res chain seq x y z
N MET A 1 -12.85 -20.98 -15.02
CA MET A 1 -13.13 -19.55 -15.12
C MET A 1 -11.86 -18.79 -15.49
N ASP A 2 -11.98 -17.84 -16.36
CA ASP A 2 -10.88 -17.05 -16.85
C ASP A 2 -10.28 -16.21 -15.73
N LYS A 3 -8.93 -16.22 -15.62
CA LYS A 3 -8.22 -15.40 -14.62
C LYS A 3 -8.51 -13.92 -14.77
N ARG A 4 -8.76 -13.45 -16.00
CA ARG A 4 -9.06 -12.05 -16.22
C ARG A 4 -10.40 -11.63 -15.57
N VAL A 5 -11.34 -12.53 -15.50
CA VAL A 5 -12.62 -12.28 -14.82
C VAL A 5 -12.39 -12.12 -13.32
N GLU A 6 -11.55 -12.98 -12.74
CA GLU A 6 -11.21 -12.89 -11.32
C GLU A 6 -10.48 -11.60 -11.01
N SER A 7 -9.51 -11.22 -11.84
CA SER A 7 -8.77 -9.96 -11.66
C SER A 7 -9.70 -8.76 -11.75
N ALA A 8 -10.64 -8.77 -12.70
CA ALA A 8 -11.61 -7.69 -12.84
C ALA A 8 -12.50 -7.58 -11.61
N GLN A 9 -12.89 -8.70 -11.01
CA GLN A 9 -13.70 -8.70 -9.78
C GLN A 9 -12.96 -8.07 -8.62
N HIS A 10 -11.66 -8.36 -8.48
CA HIS A 10 -10.85 -7.75 -7.42
C HIS A 10 -10.73 -6.25 -7.62
N MET A 11 -10.63 -5.80 -8.86
CA MET A 11 -10.51 -4.38 -9.16
C MET A 11 -11.84 -3.63 -9.08
N GLU A 12 -12.97 -4.34 -9.02
CA GLU A 12 -14.27 -3.70 -8.90
C GLU A 12 -14.44 -2.96 -7.57
N LYS A 13 -13.71 -3.34 -6.54
CA LYS A 13 -13.81 -2.69 -5.24
C LYS A 13 -13.10 -1.36 -5.18
N VAL A 14 -12.13 -1.14 -6.06
CA VAL A 14 -11.30 0.06 -6.03
C VAL A 14 -11.08 0.62 -7.43
N VAL A 15 -10.76 1.90 -7.48
CA VAL A 15 -10.35 2.59 -8.71
C VAL A 15 -9.08 3.38 -8.41
N VAL A 16 -8.23 3.58 -9.42
CA VAL A 16 -7.03 4.40 -9.32
C VAL A 16 -7.34 5.76 -9.92
N GLU A 17 -7.12 6.81 -9.13
CA GLU A 17 -7.39 8.18 -9.52
C GLU A 17 -6.32 9.11 -8.97
N ASN A 18 -6.32 10.37 -9.40
CA ASN A 18 -5.43 11.36 -8.82
C ASN A 18 -5.77 11.56 -7.34
N SER A 19 -4.74 11.65 -6.51
CA SER A 19 -4.89 11.73 -5.06
C SER A 19 -4.48 13.11 -4.54
N PRO A 20 -5.23 13.68 -3.57
CA PRO A 20 -4.79 14.89 -2.90
C PRO A 20 -3.60 14.66 -1.97
N ILE A 21 -3.30 13.40 -1.62
CA ILE A 21 -2.16 13.07 -0.76
C ILE A 21 -0.87 13.08 -1.59
N HIS A 22 -0.84 12.28 -2.65
CA HIS A 22 0.35 12.17 -3.50
C HIS A 22 0.00 11.46 -4.80
N GLY A 23 0.32 12.07 -5.93
CA GLY A 23 0.20 11.48 -7.27
C GLY A 23 -1.09 10.72 -7.51
N LYS A 24 -0.98 9.43 -7.80
CA LYS A 24 -2.12 8.54 -7.93
C LYS A 24 -2.45 7.94 -6.56
N GLY A 25 -3.72 7.60 -6.36
CA GLY A 25 -4.17 6.91 -5.17
C GLY A 25 -5.20 5.86 -5.54
N VAL A 26 -5.56 5.07 -4.55
CA VAL A 26 -6.57 4.02 -4.69
C VAL A 26 -7.80 4.45 -3.90
N PHE A 27 -8.95 4.43 -4.54
CA PHE A 27 -10.21 4.89 -3.94
C PHE A 27 -11.23 3.77 -3.94
N ALA A 28 -12.02 3.68 -2.89
CA ALA A 28 -13.09 2.68 -2.81
C ALA A 28 -14.16 2.99 -3.86
N ALA A 29 -14.49 2.00 -4.68
CA ALA A 29 -15.56 2.11 -5.67
C ALA A 29 -16.90 1.76 -5.05
N GLN A 30 -16.90 1.14 -3.88
CA GLN A 30 -18.07 0.72 -3.13
C GLN A 30 -17.74 0.73 -1.65
N ARG A 31 -18.74 0.60 -0.82
CA ARG A 31 -18.56 0.48 0.63
C ARG A 31 -17.81 -0.80 0.95
N ILE A 32 -16.82 -0.70 1.83
CA ILE A 32 -15.97 -1.83 2.26
C ILE A 32 -16.06 -1.95 3.78
N GLU A 33 -16.42 -3.13 4.25
CA GLU A 33 -16.60 -3.37 5.68
C GLU A 33 -15.26 -3.69 6.38
N PRO A 34 -15.16 -3.42 7.71
CA PRO A 34 -13.95 -3.80 8.45
C PRO A 34 -13.66 -5.29 8.31
N GLY A 35 -12.38 -5.63 8.08
CA GLY A 35 -11.96 -7.02 7.91
C GLY A 35 -12.09 -7.55 6.49
N GLU A 36 -12.73 -6.79 5.61
CA GLU A 36 -12.89 -7.19 4.22
C GLU A 36 -11.60 -7.01 3.44
N VAL A 37 -11.30 -7.94 2.53
CA VAL A 37 -10.16 -7.82 1.63
C VAL A 37 -10.48 -6.75 0.59
N ILE A 38 -9.62 -5.76 0.47
CA ILE A 38 -9.77 -4.65 -0.46
C ILE A 38 -9.11 -5.00 -1.80
N ILE A 39 -7.84 -5.40 -1.74
CA ILE A 39 -7.04 -5.79 -2.90
C ILE A 39 -6.42 -7.14 -2.58
N ASP A 40 -6.62 -8.12 -3.44
CA ASP A 40 -6.05 -9.45 -3.26
C ASP A 40 -4.89 -9.63 -4.24
N GLY A 41 -3.71 -9.96 -3.72
CA GLY A 41 -2.52 -10.12 -4.54
C GLY A 41 -1.84 -8.77 -4.82
N CYS A 42 -1.33 -8.62 -6.05
CA CYS A 42 -0.59 -7.43 -6.49
C CYS A 42 0.71 -7.25 -5.70
N ARG A 43 1.40 -8.36 -5.46
CA ARG A 43 2.65 -8.41 -4.70
C ARG A 43 3.56 -9.48 -5.24
N GLU A 44 4.87 -9.22 -5.16
CA GLU A 44 5.91 -10.20 -5.46
C GLU A 44 6.81 -10.32 -4.23
N THR A 45 7.11 -11.55 -3.82
CA THR A 45 8.07 -11.79 -2.76
C THR A 45 9.45 -11.90 -3.37
N LEU A 46 10.40 -11.12 -2.85
CA LEU A 46 11.76 -11.07 -3.38
C LEU A 46 12.76 -11.59 -2.37
N SER A 47 13.84 -12.23 -2.87
CA SER A 47 15.00 -12.53 -2.06
C SER A 47 15.68 -11.23 -1.63
N ASP A 48 16.54 -11.31 -0.62
CA ASP A 48 17.31 -10.13 -0.20
C ASP A 48 18.17 -9.60 -1.35
N GLU A 49 18.75 -10.50 -2.14
CA GLU A 49 19.57 -10.11 -3.27
C GLU A 49 18.76 -9.36 -4.32
N ALA A 50 17.58 -9.89 -4.65
CA ALA A 50 16.71 -9.26 -5.65
C ALA A 50 16.22 -7.89 -5.15
N ALA A 51 15.89 -7.79 -3.87
CA ALA A 51 15.45 -6.53 -3.29
C ALA A 51 16.55 -5.47 -3.35
N LYS A 52 17.80 -5.85 -3.05
CA LYS A 52 18.93 -4.92 -3.12
C LYS A 52 19.26 -4.49 -4.54
N ALA A 53 18.91 -5.31 -5.52
CA ALA A 53 19.18 -5.03 -6.93
C ALA A 53 18.10 -4.17 -7.60
N LEU A 54 17.03 -3.85 -6.89
CA LEU A 54 15.95 -3.03 -7.45
C LEU A 54 16.45 -1.63 -7.84
N PRO A 55 15.99 -1.10 -8.98
CA PRO A 55 16.24 0.32 -9.30
C PRO A 55 15.70 1.22 -8.19
N THR A 56 16.35 2.36 -7.98
CA THR A 56 15.98 3.29 -6.92
C THR A 56 14.51 3.69 -6.99
N GLU A 57 14.00 3.92 -8.19
CA GLU A 57 12.60 4.31 -8.39
C GLU A 57 11.61 3.22 -8.01
N GLU A 58 12.04 1.97 -7.90
CA GLU A 58 11.17 0.86 -7.48
C GLU A 58 11.16 0.64 -5.97
N THR A 59 12.17 1.13 -5.26
CA THR A 59 12.31 0.85 -3.82
C THR A 59 11.20 1.49 -2.99
N VAL A 60 10.54 2.52 -3.50
CA VAL A 60 9.40 3.14 -2.81
C VAL A 60 8.20 2.21 -2.74
N PHE A 61 8.16 1.16 -3.56
CA PHE A 61 7.07 0.19 -3.58
C PHE A 61 7.42 -1.10 -2.84
N LEU A 62 8.58 -1.11 -2.19
CA LEU A 62 9.04 -2.26 -1.41
C LEU A 62 8.67 -2.08 0.06
N ALA A 63 8.21 -3.15 0.69
CA ALA A 63 7.96 -3.18 2.12
C ALA A 63 8.58 -4.43 2.71
N VAL A 64 8.77 -4.43 4.03
CA VAL A 64 9.21 -5.63 4.74
C VAL A 64 8.06 -6.04 5.66
N ILE A 65 7.41 -7.14 5.32
CA ILE A 65 6.24 -7.65 6.04
C ILE A 65 6.56 -9.05 6.54
N ASP A 66 6.50 -9.25 7.83
CA ASP A 66 6.85 -10.54 8.46
C ASP A 66 8.22 -11.04 8.01
N GLY A 67 9.19 -10.14 7.93
CA GLY A 67 10.55 -10.46 7.54
C GLY A 67 10.76 -10.70 6.05
N GLN A 68 9.72 -10.59 5.24
CA GLN A 68 9.79 -10.85 3.81
C GLN A 68 9.81 -9.55 3.02
N ASN A 69 10.60 -9.54 1.94
CA ASN A 69 10.64 -8.41 1.01
C ASN A 69 9.45 -8.51 0.06
N ILE A 70 8.55 -7.57 0.14
CA ILE A 70 7.32 -7.54 -0.66
C ILE A 70 7.36 -6.35 -1.59
N LEU A 71 7.35 -6.61 -2.88
CA LEU A 71 7.26 -5.55 -3.89
C LEU A 71 5.81 -5.45 -4.35
N PHE A 72 5.22 -4.28 -4.16
CA PHE A 72 3.84 -4.04 -4.58
C PHE A 72 3.76 -3.75 -6.07
N THR A 73 2.73 -4.29 -6.71
CA THR A 73 2.44 -4.07 -8.12
C THR A 73 1.09 -3.34 -8.25
N PRO A 74 0.74 -2.78 -9.44
CA PRO A 74 -0.55 -2.10 -9.58
C PRO A 74 -1.73 -3.06 -9.38
N PRO A 75 -2.84 -2.62 -8.79
CA PRO A 75 -3.06 -1.27 -8.26
C PRO A 75 -2.55 -1.06 -6.84
N ALA A 76 -2.12 -2.10 -6.14
CA ALA A 76 -1.73 -1.99 -4.73
C ALA A 76 -0.58 -0.99 -4.52
N ARG A 77 0.34 -0.88 -5.50
CA ARG A 77 1.46 0.06 -5.37
C ARG A 77 1.05 1.53 -5.30
N PHE A 78 -0.19 1.85 -5.70
CA PHE A 78 -0.69 3.23 -5.67
C PHE A 78 -1.39 3.58 -4.37
N VAL A 79 -1.49 2.66 -3.42
CA VAL A 79 -2.05 2.95 -2.10
C VAL A 79 -1.12 3.92 -1.38
N ASN A 80 -1.65 5.07 -1.00
CA ASN A 80 -0.88 6.12 -0.34
C ASN A 80 -0.81 5.91 1.17
N HIS A 81 0.09 6.66 1.80
CA HIS A 81 0.27 6.64 3.24
C HIS A 81 -0.72 7.55 3.94
N SER A 82 -1.19 7.12 5.10
CA SER A 82 -1.82 8.00 6.09
C SER A 82 -1.33 7.62 7.48
N CYS A 83 -1.15 8.62 8.33
CA CYS A 83 -0.84 8.39 9.74
C CYS A 83 -2.07 7.89 10.52
N HIS A 84 -3.25 7.95 9.88
CA HIS A 84 -4.50 7.38 10.40
C HIS A 84 -5.14 6.54 9.29
N PRO A 85 -4.55 5.37 9.00
CA PRO A 85 -4.96 4.58 7.84
C PRO A 85 -6.30 3.89 8.03
N ASN A 86 -6.96 3.57 6.92
CA ASN A 86 -8.17 2.75 6.93
C ASN A 86 -7.92 1.32 6.47
N ALA A 87 -6.68 1.00 6.12
CA ALA A 87 -6.30 -0.34 5.67
C ALA A 87 -4.94 -0.72 6.22
N ARG A 88 -4.62 -2.02 6.14
CA ARG A 88 -3.27 -2.51 6.40
C ARG A 88 -2.91 -3.53 5.33
N GLY A 89 -1.64 -3.55 4.97
CA GLY A 89 -1.13 -4.52 4.02
C GLY A 89 -0.58 -5.75 4.70
N THR A 90 -0.83 -6.90 4.10
CA THR A 90 -0.18 -8.15 4.47
C THR A 90 0.68 -8.60 3.29
N ASP A 91 1.36 -9.74 3.42
CA ASP A 91 2.14 -10.29 2.33
C ASP A 91 1.26 -10.73 1.14
N ARG A 92 -0.05 -10.78 1.30
CA ARG A 92 -0.97 -11.30 0.30
C ARG A 92 -2.00 -10.29 -0.17
N HIS A 93 -2.48 -9.40 0.72
CA HIS A 93 -3.57 -8.50 0.36
C HIS A 93 -3.65 -7.30 1.28
N ASP A 94 -4.45 -6.32 0.88
CA ASP A 94 -4.79 -5.19 1.72
C ASP A 94 -6.16 -5.45 2.33
N ILE A 95 -6.28 -5.19 3.63
CA ILE A 95 -7.48 -5.47 4.42
C ILE A 95 -7.96 -4.19 5.07
N ALA A 96 -9.26 -3.95 5.04
CA ALA A 96 -9.86 -2.80 5.72
C ALA A 96 -9.76 -2.98 7.23
N VAL A 97 -9.28 -1.95 7.95
CA VAL A 97 -9.22 -1.96 9.41
C VAL A 97 -10.38 -1.20 10.03
N ARG A 98 -11.15 -0.50 9.21
CA ARG A 98 -12.39 0.15 9.61
C ARG A 98 -13.27 0.28 8.37
N LEU A 99 -14.50 0.75 8.56
CA LEU A 99 -15.41 0.98 7.44
C LEU A 99 -14.83 2.00 6.48
N ILE A 100 -14.88 1.69 5.19
CA ILE A 100 -14.46 2.60 4.11
C ILE A 100 -15.68 2.86 3.23
N GLU A 101 -16.07 4.12 3.12
CA GLU A 101 -17.20 4.48 2.29
C GLU A 101 -16.78 4.60 0.82
N ALA A 102 -17.73 4.42 -0.10
CA ALA A 102 -17.48 4.64 -1.52
C ALA A 102 -16.92 6.06 -1.73
N GLY A 103 -15.85 6.17 -2.51
CA GLY A 103 -15.19 7.45 -2.77
C GLY A 103 -14.06 7.80 -1.80
N GLU A 104 -13.95 7.09 -0.67
CA GLU A 104 -12.83 7.31 0.26
C GLU A 104 -11.53 6.76 -0.31
N GLU A 105 -10.44 7.47 -0.04
CA GLU A 105 -9.14 6.96 -0.43
C GLU A 105 -8.69 5.86 0.53
N VAL A 106 -8.20 4.75 -0.03
CA VAL A 106 -7.62 3.65 0.73
C VAL A 106 -6.19 4.02 1.10
N THR A 107 -5.84 3.92 2.38
CA THR A 107 -4.52 4.31 2.87
C THR A 107 -3.98 3.28 3.85
N VAL A 108 -2.65 3.17 3.89
CA VAL A 108 -1.93 2.31 4.83
C VAL A 108 -0.83 3.12 5.50
N ASP A 109 -0.22 2.58 6.55
CA ASP A 109 0.87 3.24 7.25
C ASP A 109 2.20 2.67 6.76
N TYR A 110 2.93 3.44 5.96
CA TYR A 110 4.22 3.03 5.40
C TYR A 110 5.28 2.76 6.47
N VAL A 111 5.18 3.42 7.61
CA VAL A 111 6.11 3.18 8.71
C VAL A 111 5.85 1.81 9.32
N ALA A 112 4.58 1.46 9.53
CA ALA A 112 4.20 0.15 10.04
C ALA A 112 4.58 -0.96 9.06
N GLU A 113 4.51 -0.70 7.77
CA GLU A 113 4.88 -1.66 6.73
C GLU A 113 6.37 -1.67 6.43
N GLN A 114 7.14 -0.85 7.11
CA GLN A 114 8.60 -0.82 7.02
C GLN A 114 9.11 -0.71 5.59
N VAL A 115 8.70 0.37 4.91
CA VAL A 115 9.25 0.69 3.59
C VAL A 115 10.70 1.12 3.78
N PRO A 116 11.69 0.32 3.36
CA PRO A 116 13.09 0.57 3.72
C PRO A 116 13.60 1.86 3.09
N GLY A 117 14.32 2.65 3.90
CA GLY A 117 14.89 3.91 3.43
C GLY A 117 13.87 5.00 3.18
N LEU A 118 12.65 4.84 3.67
CA LEU A 118 11.58 5.82 3.49
C LEU A 118 12.00 7.16 4.11
N ARG A 119 11.87 8.24 3.33
CA ARG A 119 12.00 9.60 3.79
C ARG A 119 11.01 10.42 3.00
N LEU A 120 9.88 10.73 3.61
CA LEU A 120 8.74 11.32 2.91
C LEU A 120 8.06 12.36 3.79
N GLU A 121 7.85 13.56 3.24
CA GLU A 121 7.01 14.54 3.89
C GLU A 121 5.56 14.07 3.78
N CYS A 122 4.92 13.97 4.92
CA CYS A 122 3.56 13.44 4.97
C CYS A 122 2.54 14.53 4.67
N ASN A 123 1.59 14.20 3.83
CA ASN A 123 0.54 15.10 3.40
C ASN A 123 -0.83 14.47 3.64
N CYS A 124 -0.95 13.59 4.63
CA CYS A 124 -2.16 12.82 4.84
C CYS A 124 -3.30 13.64 5.48
N ARG A 125 -2.97 14.79 6.08
CA ARG A 125 -3.93 15.69 6.75
C ARG A 125 -4.67 15.06 7.93
N ALA A 126 -4.18 13.93 8.45
CA ALA A 126 -4.77 13.32 9.64
C ALA A 126 -4.44 14.16 10.86
N PRO A 127 -5.32 14.16 11.90
CA PRO A 127 -5.03 14.89 13.13
C PRO A 127 -3.74 14.47 13.80
N ASN A 128 -3.32 13.22 13.65
CA ASN A 128 -2.08 12.68 14.21
C ASN A 128 -0.95 12.61 13.18
N CYS A 129 -1.00 13.44 12.14
CA CYS A 129 0.02 13.45 11.09
C CYS A 129 1.41 13.69 11.68
N ARG A 130 2.37 12.83 11.31
CA ARG A 130 3.74 12.89 11.83
C ARG A 130 4.60 13.94 11.13
N GLY A 131 4.15 14.47 10.01
CA GLY A 131 4.88 15.47 9.22
C GLY A 131 5.98 14.88 8.36
N LEU A 132 6.91 14.16 8.96
CA LEU A 132 8.01 13.51 8.24
C LEU A 132 8.05 12.03 8.60
N LEU A 133 8.10 11.18 7.58
CA LEU A 133 8.16 9.74 7.75
C LEU A 133 9.57 9.27 7.46
N ILE A 134 10.17 8.55 8.39
CA ILE A 134 11.53 8.01 8.23
C ILE A 134 11.55 6.55 8.65
N VAL A 135 12.08 5.70 7.76
CA VAL A 135 12.34 4.29 8.07
C VAL A 135 13.79 4.02 7.66
N PRO A 136 14.57 3.36 8.53
CA PRO A 136 15.97 3.07 8.20
C PRO A 136 16.11 2.24 6.94
N SER A 137 17.25 2.43 6.27
CA SER A 137 17.59 1.60 5.12
C SER A 137 17.83 0.15 5.58
N ARG A 138 17.35 -0.80 4.80
CA ARG A 138 17.57 -2.21 5.08
C ARG A 138 19.04 -2.59 5.06
N ALA A 139 19.85 -1.86 4.31
CA ALA A 139 21.29 -2.13 4.21
C ALA A 139 22.03 -1.92 5.54
N GLN A 140 21.40 -1.28 6.51
CA GLN A 140 21.99 -1.00 7.81
C GLN A 140 21.69 -2.10 8.85
N GLU A 141 20.94 -3.09 8.49
CA GLU A 141 20.58 -4.20 9.39
C GLU A 141 21.60 -5.32 9.41
#